data_d7b5ba44cfb5c60f5b861963334383ed
#
_entry.id   d7b5ba44cfb5c60f5b861963334383ed
#
_cell.length_a   1.000
_cell.length_b   1.000
_cell.length_c   1.000
_cell.angle_alpha   90.00
_cell.angle_beta   90.00
_cell.angle_gamma   90.00
#
_symmetry.space_group_name_H-M   'P 1'
#
loop_
_entity.id
_entity.type
_entity.pdbx_description
1 polymer ?
#
loop_
_entity_poly.entity_id
_entity_poly.type
_entity_poly.pdbx_seq_one_letter_code
_entity_poly.pdbx_strand_id
1 'polypeptide(L)'
;TEDAVSKEDIEEEEKEEGAQEEKTVFIRLLNAMLDGGRSGVEVGIAIIPGVLIISTFVMIFTFGAAADGSYTGAAYQGVELLPWLANKIDFVFEWLFGFHDPHLVAFPITALGAVGAALSLIPNFIAHGWIDGNAIAVFTAIGMCWSGFLSTHTAMLDSLGYRDLTPKAILAHFCGGLVAAITAHWMFFLYSLAVG
;
A
#
# COMPACT_ATOMS: atom_id res chain seq x y z
N THR A 1 8.33 -64.73 -33.67
CA THR A 1 7.13 -63.89 -33.74
C THR A 1 7.38 -62.68 -32.88
N GLU A 2 7.90 -61.60 -33.51
CA GLU A 2 7.91 -60.25 -32.93
C GLU A 2 6.49 -59.75 -33.03
N ASP A 3 5.89 -59.44 -31.87
CA ASP A 3 4.61 -58.76 -31.80
C ASP A 3 4.83 -57.36 -32.34
N ALA A 4 4.31 -57.11 -33.55
CA ALA A 4 4.27 -55.77 -34.13
C ALA A 4 3.25 -54.96 -33.32
N VAL A 5 3.74 -54.07 -32.45
CA VAL A 5 2.92 -53.07 -31.77
C VAL A 5 2.17 -52.27 -32.85
N SER A 6 0.85 -52.27 -32.79
CA SER A 6 0.00 -51.58 -33.76
C SER A 6 0.24 -50.08 -33.66
N LYS A 7 0.13 -49.35 -34.79
CA LYS A 7 0.19 -47.91 -34.77
C LYS A 7 -0.95 -47.30 -33.91
N GLU A 8 -2.05 -47.99 -33.79
CA GLU A 8 -3.16 -47.59 -32.93
C GLU A 8 -2.82 -47.66 -31.45
N ASP A 9 -2.02 -48.71 -31.05
CA ASP A 9 -1.59 -48.83 -29.64
C ASP A 9 -0.63 -47.70 -29.24
N ILE A 10 0.26 -47.26 -30.16
CA ILE A 10 1.18 -46.16 -29.93
C ILE A 10 0.41 -44.80 -29.84
N GLU A 11 -0.58 -44.59 -30.70
CA GLU A 11 -1.40 -43.37 -30.66
C GLU A 11 -2.31 -43.30 -29.42
N GLU A 12 -2.75 -44.45 -28.90
CA GLU A 12 -3.49 -44.48 -27.62
C GLU A 12 -2.59 -44.21 -26.42
N GLU A 13 -1.38 -44.80 -26.36
CA GLU A 13 -0.39 -44.52 -25.30
C GLU A 13 0.01 -43.03 -25.30
N GLU A 14 0.33 -42.43 -26.44
CA GLU A 14 0.68 -41.01 -26.54
C GLU A 14 -0.49 -40.09 -26.10
N LYS A 15 -1.74 -40.47 -26.38
CA LYS A 15 -2.92 -39.73 -25.92
C LYS A 15 -3.14 -39.88 -24.42
N GLU A 16 -2.92 -41.04 -23.85
CA GLU A 16 -3.04 -41.27 -22.42
C GLU A 16 -1.92 -40.56 -21.64
N GLU A 17 -0.68 -40.58 -22.10
CA GLU A 17 0.44 -39.83 -21.51
C GLU A 17 0.19 -38.31 -21.57
N GLY A 18 -0.23 -37.77 -22.71
CA GLY A 18 -0.54 -36.37 -22.86
C GLY A 18 -1.69 -35.92 -21.96
N ALA A 19 -2.76 -36.74 -21.83
CA ALA A 19 -3.88 -36.44 -20.92
C ALA A 19 -3.48 -36.53 -19.44
N GLN A 20 -2.50 -37.38 -19.10
CA GLN A 20 -1.99 -37.51 -17.75
C GLN A 20 -1.03 -36.37 -17.39
N GLU A 21 -0.27 -35.86 -18.35
CA GLU A 21 0.56 -34.66 -18.21
C GLU A 21 -0.30 -33.40 -18.03
N GLU A 22 -1.36 -33.21 -18.81
CA GLU A 22 -2.31 -32.10 -18.64
C GLU A 22 -3.00 -32.12 -17.27
N LYS A 23 -3.44 -33.30 -16.80
CA LYS A 23 -4.00 -33.46 -15.46
C LYS A 23 -2.98 -33.10 -14.37
N THR A 24 -1.72 -33.45 -14.57
CA THR A 24 -0.63 -33.14 -13.63
C THR A 24 -0.34 -31.65 -13.59
N VAL A 25 -0.30 -30.96 -14.74
CA VAL A 25 -0.11 -29.50 -14.83
C VAL A 25 -1.27 -28.76 -14.18
N PHE A 26 -2.51 -29.18 -14.45
CA PHE A 26 -3.70 -28.58 -13.83
C PHE A 26 -3.70 -28.74 -12.30
N ILE A 27 -3.36 -29.91 -11.79
CA ILE A 27 -3.28 -30.16 -10.33
C ILE A 27 -2.17 -29.31 -9.70
N ARG A 28 -1.02 -29.18 -10.35
CA ARG A 28 0.07 -28.32 -9.89
C ARG A 28 -0.35 -26.85 -9.85
N LEU A 29 -1.04 -26.36 -10.88
CA LEU A 29 -1.60 -25.00 -10.90
C LEU A 29 -2.61 -24.80 -9.77
N LEU A 30 -3.55 -25.73 -9.60
CA LEU A 30 -4.56 -25.65 -8.53
C LEU A 30 -3.90 -25.63 -7.14
N ASN A 31 -2.92 -26.50 -6.90
CA ASN A 31 -2.19 -26.51 -5.63
C ASN A 31 -1.43 -25.19 -5.42
N ALA A 32 -0.76 -24.68 -6.43
CA ALA A 32 -0.07 -23.39 -6.34
C ALA A 32 -1.03 -22.23 -6.04
N MET A 33 -2.26 -22.23 -6.61
CA MET A 33 -3.30 -21.25 -6.29
C MET A 33 -3.79 -21.39 -4.85
N LEU A 34 -4.01 -22.60 -4.36
CA LEU A 34 -4.43 -22.86 -2.99
C LEU A 34 -3.35 -22.45 -1.98
N ASP A 35 -2.10 -22.79 -2.24
CA ASP A 35 -0.97 -22.42 -1.39
C ASP A 35 -0.75 -20.90 -1.40
N GLY A 36 -0.85 -20.26 -2.56
CA GLY A 36 -0.80 -18.80 -2.69
C GLY A 36 -1.95 -18.12 -1.93
N GLY A 37 -3.16 -18.66 -2.02
CA GLY A 37 -4.32 -18.18 -1.27
C GLY A 37 -4.12 -18.28 0.25
N ARG A 38 -3.61 -19.42 0.72
CA ARG A 38 -3.30 -19.62 2.15
C ARG A 38 -2.25 -18.62 2.63
N SER A 39 -1.12 -18.53 1.92
CA SER A 39 -0.05 -17.58 2.24
C SER A 39 -0.54 -16.13 2.23
N GLY A 40 -1.40 -15.76 1.28
CA GLY A 40 -2.01 -14.43 1.22
C GLY A 40 -2.86 -14.11 2.44
N VAL A 41 -3.65 -15.06 2.94
CA VAL A 41 -4.45 -14.89 4.17
C VAL A 41 -3.53 -14.76 5.39
N GLU A 42 -2.51 -15.58 5.52
CA GLU A 42 -1.54 -15.51 6.62
C GLU A 42 -0.84 -14.16 6.68
N VAL A 43 -0.33 -13.67 5.53
CA VAL A 43 0.27 -12.33 5.43
C VAL A 43 -0.77 -11.26 5.76
N GLY A 44 -1.99 -11.35 5.23
CA GLY A 44 -3.07 -10.41 5.49
C GLY A 44 -3.37 -10.26 6.98
N ILE A 45 -3.47 -11.38 7.70
CA ILE A 45 -3.70 -11.36 9.16
C ILE A 45 -2.50 -10.79 9.92
N ALA A 46 -1.27 -11.12 9.50
CA ALA A 46 -0.05 -10.68 10.17
C ALA A 46 0.16 -9.16 10.15
N ILE A 47 -0.36 -8.46 9.12
CA ILE A 47 -0.23 -7.00 9.01
C ILE A 47 -1.26 -6.22 9.82
N ILE A 48 -2.41 -6.81 10.17
CA ILE A 48 -3.52 -6.11 10.86
C ILE A 48 -3.09 -5.40 12.14
N PRO A 49 -2.35 -6.02 13.08
CA PRO A 49 -1.95 -5.35 14.32
C PRO A 49 -1.10 -4.11 14.09
N GLY A 50 -0.14 -4.18 13.15
CA GLY A 50 0.71 -3.04 12.81
C GLY A 50 -0.08 -1.88 12.20
N VAL A 51 -1.00 -2.19 11.31
CA VAL A 51 -1.91 -1.20 10.69
C VAL A 51 -2.76 -0.51 11.75
N LEU A 52 -3.40 -1.27 12.63
CA LEU A 52 -4.26 -0.72 13.69
C LEU A 52 -3.48 0.20 14.63
N ILE A 53 -2.30 -0.20 15.07
CA ILE A 53 -1.46 0.61 15.96
C ILE A 53 -1.09 1.92 15.28
N ILE A 54 -0.51 1.87 14.08
CA ILE A 54 -0.05 3.07 13.36
C ILE A 54 -1.24 4.00 13.07
N SER A 55 -2.34 3.47 12.53
CA SER A 55 -3.52 4.28 12.22
C SER A 55 -4.09 4.97 13.46
N THR A 56 -4.18 4.24 14.58
CA THR A 56 -4.69 4.78 15.84
C THR A 56 -3.81 5.93 16.34
N PHE A 57 -2.49 5.74 16.39
CA PHE A 57 -1.58 6.82 16.80
C PHE A 57 -1.66 8.03 15.87
N VAL A 58 -1.66 7.81 14.56
CA VAL A 58 -1.76 8.92 13.60
C VAL A 58 -3.06 9.68 13.78
N MET A 59 -4.19 8.99 13.93
CA MET A 59 -5.48 9.67 14.15
C MET A 59 -5.50 10.46 15.47
N ILE A 60 -4.99 9.92 16.57
CA ILE A 60 -4.90 10.61 17.85
C ILE A 60 -4.04 11.87 17.75
N PHE A 61 -2.95 11.83 16.99
CA PHE A 61 -2.03 12.97 16.88
C PHE A 61 -2.37 13.94 15.75
N THR A 62 -3.35 13.63 14.90
CA THR A 62 -3.74 14.47 13.76
C THR A 62 -4.97 15.33 14.06
N PHE A 63 -5.99 14.73 14.66
CA PHE A 63 -7.26 15.40 14.87
C PHE A 63 -7.37 15.97 16.28
N GLY A 64 -8.11 17.07 16.41
CA GLY A 64 -8.33 17.78 17.67
C GLY A 64 -9.58 17.32 18.42
N ALA A 65 -10.00 18.13 19.38
CA ALA A 65 -11.27 18.00 20.07
C ALA A 65 -12.45 18.28 19.11
N ALA A 66 -13.67 17.95 19.52
CA ALA A 66 -14.86 18.39 18.83
C ALA A 66 -14.95 19.93 18.79
N ALA A 67 -15.82 20.49 17.94
CA ALA A 67 -15.96 21.93 17.75
C ALA A 67 -16.34 22.71 19.05
N ASP A 68 -16.92 22.02 20.03
CA ASP A 68 -17.24 22.55 21.36
C ASP A 68 -16.10 22.39 22.38
N GLY A 69 -14.93 21.86 21.95
CA GLY A 69 -13.77 21.59 22.79
C GLY A 69 -13.88 20.32 23.64
N SER A 70 -14.94 19.53 23.47
CA SER A 70 -15.15 18.29 24.23
C SER A 70 -14.49 17.09 23.57
N TYR A 71 -14.22 16.06 24.39
CA TYR A 71 -13.79 14.73 23.93
C TYR A 71 -14.90 13.73 24.27
N THR A 72 -15.55 13.22 23.24
CA THR A 72 -16.66 12.26 23.37
C THR A 72 -16.26 10.81 23.07
N GLY A 73 -15.01 10.59 22.67
CA GLY A 73 -14.54 9.29 22.20
C GLY A 73 -15.01 8.94 20.79
N ALA A 74 -15.51 9.93 20.05
CA ALA A 74 -15.85 9.74 18.64
C ALA A 74 -14.60 9.55 17.78
N ALA A 75 -14.77 8.96 16.60
CA ALA A 75 -13.71 8.88 15.60
C ALA A 75 -13.22 10.29 15.23
N TYR A 76 -11.95 10.40 14.87
CA TYR A 76 -11.30 11.66 14.52
C TYR A 76 -11.28 12.70 15.65
N GLN A 77 -11.13 12.24 16.89
CA GLN A 77 -10.81 13.09 18.04
C GLN A 77 -9.46 12.71 18.62
N GLY A 78 -8.65 13.71 18.97
CA GLY A 78 -7.31 13.51 19.47
C GLY A 78 -6.60 14.80 19.87
N VAL A 79 -5.28 14.82 19.75
CA VAL A 79 -4.42 15.94 20.07
C VAL A 79 -3.72 16.40 18.79
N GLU A 80 -3.98 17.57 18.29
CA GLU A 80 -3.44 18.10 17.01
C GLU A 80 -1.90 18.29 17.01
N LEU A 81 -1.17 17.25 17.41
CA LEU A 81 0.29 17.32 17.53
C LEU A 81 0.97 17.33 16.16
N LEU A 82 0.51 16.49 15.23
CA LEU A 82 1.11 16.42 13.88
C LEU A 82 0.88 17.72 13.09
N PRO A 83 -0.33 18.29 13.01
CA PRO A 83 -0.54 19.59 12.40
C PRO A 83 0.24 20.71 13.09
N TRP A 84 0.33 20.69 14.42
CA TRP A 84 1.13 21.67 15.16
C TRP A 84 2.62 21.61 14.82
N LEU A 85 3.19 20.41 14.68
CA LEU A 85 4.59 20.22 14.24
C LEU A 85 4.75 20.61 12.78
N ALA A 86 3.80 20.19 11.91
CA ALA A 86 3.82 20.49 10.48
C ALA A 86 3.80 21.99 10.22
N ASN A 87 3.00 22.76 10.99
CA ASN A 87 2.98 24.22 10.93
C ASN A 87 4.32 24.91 11.26
N LYS A 88 5.24 24.22 11.96
CA LYS A 88 6.57 24.78 12.23
C LYS A 88 7.50 24.72 11.02
N ILE A 89 7.23 23.81 10.12
CA ILE A 89 8.02 23.52 8.92
C ILE A 89 7.11 23.45 7.67
N ASP A 90 6.00 24.21 7.69
CA ASP A 90 5.00 24.25 6.63
C ASP A 90 5.62 24.58 5.26
N PHE A 91 6.57 25.54 5.25
CA PHE A 91 7.31 25.90 4.04
C PHE A 91 8.00 24.69 3.36
N VAL A 92 8.42 23.68 4.13
CA VAL A 92 9.02 22.46 3.58
C VAL A 92 7.95 21.60 2.90
N PHE A 93 6.80 21.41 3.54
CA PHE A 93 5.70 20.62 2.99
C PHE A 93 5.04 21.31 1.81
N GLU A 94 4.90 22.64 1.87
CA GLU A 94 4.39 23.42 0.76
C GLU A 94 5.34 23.35 -0.45
N TRP A 95 6.63 23.52 -0.25
CA TRP A 95 7.62 23.49 -1.34
C TRP A 95 7.81 22.08 -1.93
N LEU A 96 7.81 21.03 -1.10
CA LEU A 96 8.04 19.65 -1.56
C LEU A 96 6.79 19.02 -2.15
N PHE A 97 5.64 19.24 -1.53
CA PHE A 97 4.40 18.51 -1.80
C PHE A 97 3.23 19.44 -2.18
N GLY A 98 3.39 20.75 -2.05
CA GLY A 98 2.31 21.72 -2.29
C GLY A 98 1.14 21.57 -1.32
N PHE A 99 1.38 21.15 -0.08
CA PHE A 99 0.35 21.03 0.93
C PHE A 99 0.06 22.41 1.54
N HIS A 100 -1.15 22.89 1.34
CA HIS A 100 -1.59 24.16 1.89
C HIS A 100 -2.21 24.04 3.30
N ASP A 101 -2.52 22.83 3.73
CA ASP A 101 -3.06 22.54 5.06
C ASP A 101 -2.17 21.50 5.77
N PRO A 102 -1.76 21.78 7.04
CA PRO A 102 -0.87 20.92 7.79
C PRO A 102 -1.48 19.55 8.16
N HIS A 103 -2.81 19.40 8.16
CA HIS A 103 -3.47 18.12 8.40
C HIS A 103 -3.19 17.12 7.28
N LEU A 104 -2.90 17.58 6.08
CA LEU A 104 -2.60 16.71 4.94
C LEU A 104 -1.35 15.83 5.15
N VAL A 105 -0.44 16.22 6.05
CA VAL A 105 0.74 15.43 6.44
C VAL A 105 0.35 14.10 7.10
N ALA A 106 -0.85 13.99 7.64
CA ALA A 106 -1.34 12.74 8.21
C ALA A 106 -1.46 11.61 7.17
N PHE A 107 -1.77 11.94 5.92
CA PHE A 107 -1.89 10.91 4.86
C PHE A 107 -0.58 10.17 4.61
N PRO A 108 0.55 10.82 4.26
CA PRO A 108 1.82 10.13 4.04
C PRO A 108 2.29 9.36 5.27
N ILE A 109 2.13 9.91 6.48
CA ILE A 109 2.53 9.21 7.71
C ILE A 109 1.71 7.93 7.91
N THR A 110 0.40 7.99 7.70
CA THR A 110 -0.47 6.80 7.79
C THR A 110 -0.16 5.80 6.68
N ALA A 111 0.15 6.27 5.48
CA ALA A 111 0.48 5.43 4.32
C ALA A 111 1.75 4.59 4.56
N LEU A 112 2.69 5.05 5.38
CA LEU A 112 3.85 4.25 5.80
C LEU A 112 3.42 2.99 6.57
N GLY A 113 2.33 3.04 7.29
CA GLY A 113 1.75 1.86 7.93
C GLY A 113 0.91 1.02 6.98
N ALA A 114 -0.09 1.67 6.39
CA ALA A 114 -0.98 1.04 5.41
C ALA A 114 -1.73 2.11 4.60
N VAL A 115 -1.67 2.01 3.28
CA VAL A 115 -2.39 2.92 2.38
C VAL A 115 -3.91 2.84 2.57
N GLY A 116 -4.46 1.66 2.81
CA GLY A 116 -5.89 1.51 3.11
C GLY A 116 -6.34 2.33 4.32
N ALA A 117 -5.49 2.43 5.36
CA ALA A 117 -5.74 3.29 6.51
C ALA A 117 -5.63 4.77 6.15
N ALA A 118 -4.65 5.17 5.34
CA ALA A 118 -4.52 6.54 4.86
C ALA A 118 -5.73 6.99 4.03
N LEU A 119 -6.26 6.11 3.19
CA LEU A 119 -7.48 6.40 2.42
C LEU A 119 -8.70 6.70 3.31
N SER A 120 -8.76 6.16 4.52
CA SER A 120 -9.84 6.45 5.46
C SER A 120 -9.86 7.91 5.95
N LEU A 121 -8.77 8.64 5.81
CA LEU A 121 -8.68 10.06 6.17
C LEU A 121 -9.32 10.97 5.10
N ILE A 122 -9.41 10.53 3.85
CA ILE A 122 -9.86 11.34 2.71
C ILE A 122 -11.27 11.93 2.90
N PRO A 123 -12.29 11.17 3.36
CA PRO A 123 -13.62 11.73 3.59
C PRO A 123 -13.59 12.90 4.59
N ASN A 124 -12.75 12.83 5.62
CA ASN A 124 -12.59 13.88 6.61
C ASN A 124 -11.92 15.12 5.99
N PHE A 125 -10.85 14.94 5.20
CA PHE A 125 -10.18 16.03 4.50
C PHE A 125 -11.11 16.76 3.51
N ILE A 126 -11.96 16.01 2.80
CA ILE A 126 -12.98 16.58 1.91
C ILE A 126 -14.00 17.40 2.71
N ALA A 127 -14.49 16.86 3.83
CA ALA A 127 -15.48 17.52 4.66
C ALA A 127 -15.00 18.89 5.22
N HIS A 128 -13.69 19.02 5.45
CA HIS A 128 -13.06 20.26 5.93
C HIS A 128 -12.56 21.16 4.79
N GLY A 129 -12.59 20.71 3.54
CA GLY A 129 -12.09 21.46 2.39
C GLY A 129 -10.56 21.60 2.33
N TRP A 130 -9.82 20.71 3.00
CA TRP A 130 -8.35 20.75 3.03
C TRP A 130 -7.72 20.19 1.77
N ILE A 131 -8.40 19.25 1.08
CA ILE A 131 -7.88 18.53 -0.08
C ILE A 131 -8.15 19.30 -1.38
N ASP A 132 -7.14 19.39 -2.23
CA ASP A 132 -7.20 19.95 -3.57
C ASP A 132 -6.70 18.95 -4.63
N GLY A 133 -6.65 19.37 -5.90
CA GLY A 133 -6.17 18.54 -6.99
C GLY A 133 -4.69 18.15 -6.85
N ASN A 134 -3.85 19.05 -6.30
CA ASN A 134 -2.46 18.76 -6.02
C ASN A 134 -2.32 17.70 -4.92
N ALA A 135 -3.02 17.85 -3.83
CA ALA A 135 -3.01 16.87 -2.74
C ALA A 135 -3.44 15.48 -3.22
N ILE A 136 -4.46 15.40 -4.09
CA ILE A 136 -4.88 14.13 -4.71
C ILE A 136 -3.76 13.51 -5.54
N ALA A 137 -3.06 14.30 -6.36
CA ALA A 137 -1.94 13.82 -7.18
C ALA A 137 -0.80 13.26 -6.30
N VAL A 138 -0.42 14.00 -5.26
CA VAL A 138 0.62 13.60 -4.31
C VAL A 138 0.20 12.36 -3.52
N PHE A 139 -1.02 12.30 -3.00
CA PHE A 139 -1.54 11.14 -2.26
C PHE A 139 -1.62 9.90 -3.14
N THR A 140 -1.98 10.05 -4.41
CA THR A 140 -1.99 8.94 -5.36
C THR A 140 -0.58 8.41 -5.57
N ALA A 141 0.41 9.27 -5.77
CA ALA A 141 1.81 8.87 -5.96
C ALA A 141 2.36 8.15 -4.71
N ILE A 142 2.11 8.69 -3.52
CA ILE A 142 2.49 8.09 -2.24
C ILE A 142 1.76 6.75 -2.05
N GLY A 143 0.45 6.73 -2.26
CA GLY A 143 -0.38 5.54 -2.07
C GLY A 143 0.02 4.38 -2.99
N MET A 144 0.35 4.68 -4.23
CA MET A 144 0.85 3.67 -5.17
C MET A 144 2.26 3.20 -4.80
N CYS A 145 3.15 4.12 -4.42
CA CYS A 145 4.54 3.79 -4.10
C CYS A 145 4.65 3.08 -2.75
N TRP A 146 3.99 3.58 -1.70
CA TRP A 146 4.08 3.01 -0.36
C TRP A 146 3.00 1.97 -0.03
N SER A 147 2.35 1.42 -1.03
CA SER A 147 1.39 0.34 -0.83
C SER A 147 2.05 -0.84 -0.10
N GLY A 148 1.69 -1.03 1.16
CA GLY A 148 2.27 -2.08 2.01
C GLY A 148 3.71 -1.83 2.48
N PHE A 149 4.09 -0.58 2.71
CA PHE A 149 5.46 -0.16 2.99
C PHE A 149 6.16 -0.96 4.11
N LEU A 150 5.70 -0.88 5.35
CA LEU A 150 6.36 -1.57 6.46
C LEU A 150 5.98 -3.05 6.54
N SER A 151 4.69 -3.33 6.55
CA SER A 151 4.16 -4.66 6.81
C SER A 151 4.47 -5.64 5.69
N THR A 152 4.25 -5.25 4.44
CA THR A 152 4.47 -6.14 3.29
C THR A 152 5.94 -6.41 3.07
N HIS A 153 6.84 -5.41 3.19
CA HIS A 153 8.28 -5.64 3.06
C HIS A 153 8.79 -6.60 4.12
N THR A 154 8.38 -6.40 5.36
CA THR A 154 8.80 -7.26 6.47
C THR A 154 8.32 -8.70 6.25
N ALA A 155 7.03 -8.88 5.98
CA ALA A 155 6.45 -10.20 5.79
C ALA A 155 7.00 -10.91 4.53
N MET A 156 7.13 -10.18 3.43
CA MET A 156 7.62 -10.73 2.16
C MET A 156 9.09 -11.15 2.25
N LEU A 157 9.97 -10.28 2.76
CA LEU A 157 11.39 -10.60 2.88
C LEU A 157 11.65 -11.68 3.92
N ASP A 158 10.83 -11.76 4.97
CA ASP A 158 10.86 -12.85 5.93
C ASP A 158 10.49 -14.18 5.29
N SER A 159 9.39 -14.23 4.55
CA SER A 159 8.92 -15.43 3.86
C SER A 159 9.90 -15.93 2.78
N LEU A 160 10.63 -15.00 2.16
CA LEU A 160 11.66 -15.30 1.17
C LEU A 160 13.03 -15.68 1.79
N GLY A 161 13.17 -15.59 3.11
CA GLY A 161 14.43 -15.88 3.80
C GLY A 161 15.48 -14.75 3.73
N TYR A 162 15.08 -13.53 3.33
CA TYR A 162 15.97 -12.37 3.17
C TYR A 162 15.69 -11.28 4.21
N ARG A 163 15.40 -11.65 5.44
CA ARG A 163 15.05 -10.73 6.53
C ARG A 163 16.11 -9.65 6.79
N ASP A 164 17.38 -9.96 6.58
CA ASP A 164 18.52 -9.05 6.70
C ASP A 164 18.49 -7.88 5.70
N LEU A 165 17.79 -8.02 4.58
CA LEU A 165 17.61 -6.96 3.59
C LEU A 165 16.47 -5.98 3.93
N THR A 166 15.61 -6.30 4.90
CA THR A 166 14.45 -5.48 5.27
C THR A 166 14.79 -4.01 5.52
N PRO A 167 15.81 -3.64 6.32
CA PRO A 167 16.12 -2.23 6.56
C PRO A 167 16.54 -1.49 5.27
N LYS A 168 17.30 -2.14 4.40
CA LYS A 168 17.72 -1.55 3.13
C LYS A 168 16.56 -1.36 2.17
N ALA A 169 15.68 -2.35 2.07
CA ALA A 169 14.48 -2.28 1.23
C ALA A 169 13.54 -1.17 1.69
N ILE A 170 13.30 -1.07 2.99
CA ILE A 170 12.47 -0.01 3.59
C ILE A 170 13.05 1.37 3.28
N LEU A 171 14.35 1.59 3.49
CA LEU A 171 14.99 2.87 3.22
C LEU A 171 14.93 3.25 1.73
N ALA A 172 15.25 2.32 0.84
CA ALA A 172 15.19 2.55 -0.60
C ALA A 172 13.77 2.88 -1.05
N HIS A 173 12.78 2.15 -0.54
CA HIS A 173 11.37 2.39 -0.88
C HIS A 173 10.83 3.70 -0.30
N PHE A 174 11.26 4.07 0.91
CA PHE A 174 10.95 5.37 1.51
C PHE A 174 11.44 6.52 0.61
N CYS A 175 12.70 6.49 0.20
CA CYS A 175 13.26 7.50 -0.71
C CYS A 175 12.51 7.51 -2.05
N GLY A 176 12.18 6.35 -2.61
CA GLY A 176 11.41 6.24 -3.85
C GLY A 176 10.04 6.91 -3.75
N GLY A 177 9.33 6.69 -2.65
CA GLY A 177 8.02 7.31 -2.40
C GLY A 177 8.09 8.82 -2.21
N LEU A 178 9.13 9.32 -1.52
CA LEU A 178 9.35 10.78 -1.43
C LEU A 178 9.59 11.41 -2.81
N VAL A 179 10.45 10.80 -3.63
CA VAL A 179 10.71 11.28 -4.99
C VAL A 179 9.43 11.24 -5.83
N ALA A 180 8.63 10.18 -5.72
CA ALA A 180 7.36 10.08 -6.42
C ALA A 180 6.38 11.20 -6.01
N ALA A 181 6.27 11.48 -4.71
CA ALA A 181 5.42 12.54 -4.17
C ALA A 181 5.85 13.93 -4.66
N ILE A 182 7.16 14.24 -4.57
CA ILE A 182 7.73 15.50 -5.04
C ILE A 182 7.51 15.65 -6.55
N THR A 183 7.75 14.60 -7.30
CA THR A 183 7.53 14.60 -8.77
C THR A 183 6.07 14.85 -9.09
N ALA A 184 5.13 14.22 -8.38
CA ALA A 184 3.69 14.40 -8.59
C ALA A 184 3.27 15.86 -8.35
N HIS A 185 3.76 16.49 -7.27
CA HIS A 185 3.52 17.91 -7.02
C HIS A 185 4.02 18.79 -8.15
N TRP A 186 5.27 18.67 -8.54
CA TRP A 186 5.85 19.53 -9.59
C TRP A 186 5.23 19.26 -10.97
N MET A 187 4.87 18.03 -11.27
CA MET A 187 4.14 17.70 -12.51
C MET A 187 2.74 18.33 -12.50
N PHE A 188 2.02 18.27 -11.39
CA PHE A 188 0.72 18.92 -11.24
C PHE A 188 0.84 20.45 -11.38
N PHE A 189 1.85 21.04 -10.74
CA PHE A 189 2.12 22.47 -10.85
C PHE A 189 2.38 22.90 -12.30
N LEU A 190 3.24 22.18 -13.03
CA LEU A 190 3.51 22.43 -14.44
C LEU A 190 2.26 22.25 -15.32
N TYR A 191 1.46 21.23 -15.03
CA TYR A 191 0.19 21.01 -15.71
C TYR A 191 -0.77 22.18 -15.48
N SER A 192 -0.92 22.66 -14.25
CA SER A 192 -1.80 23.77 -13.93
C SER A 192 -1.37 25.08 -14.61
N LEU A 193 -0.07 25.30 -14.78
CA LEU A 193 0.46 26.44 -15.54
C LEU A 193 0.17 26.35 -17.06
N ALA A 194 0.07 25.12 -17.59
CA ALA A 194 -0.16 24.91 -19.02
C ALA A 194 -1.65 24.96 -19.41
N VAL A 195 -2.55 24.66 -18.48
CA VAL A 195 -3.99 24.52 -18.75
C VAL A 195 -4.81 25.69 -18.18
N GLY A 196 -4.32 26.34 -17.11
CA GLY A 196 -4.97 27.50 -16.48
C GLY A 196 -4.50 28.79 -17.03
#